data_9365ead4a7bfe1e4ef4cf4a4c99a6dd9
#
_entry.id   9365ead4a7bfe1e4ef4cf4a4c99a6dd9
#
_cell.length_a   1.000
_cell.length_b   1.000
_cell.length_c   1.000
_cell.angle_alpha   90.00
_cell.angle_beta   90.00
_cell.angle_gamma   90.00
#
_symmetry.space_group_name_H-M   'P 1'
#
loop_
_entity.id
_entity.type
_entity.pdbx_description
1 polymer ?
#
loop_
_entity_poly.entity_id
_entity_poly.type
_entity_poly.pdbx_seq_one_letter_code
_entity_poly.pdbx_strand_id
1 'polypeptide(L)'
;MTIHEFGTENTEIILLIHPSVVKWDYFENVIPLLEKKYHLLVPALPGYDFDNDSDFTSVEQIASDLNVWMKAQGYTELYAVYGCSMGGSVALLVALGQLIKIKHCVMDGGITPYQLPWIVTRFIALKDYLMMMIGRTGGVGLLEKAFATDEYTKEDLQYVADVLRHCSSKTLWRTFDSCNNYKVPDPVPTIDTKLHYWYTNGEEKERKQDIAYIKS
;
A
#
# COMPACT_ATOMS: atom_id res chain seq x y z
N MET A 1 -0.41 4.74 -14.66
CA MET A 1 -0.45 3.56 -13.75
C MET A 1 -0.98 2.39 -14.54
N THR A 2 -0.20 1.33 -14.64
CA THR A 2 -0.60 0.06 -15.28
C THR A 2 -1.39 -0.77 -14.28
N ILE A 3 -2.46 -1.43 -14.72
CA ILE A 3 -3.19 -2.39 -13.91
C ILE A 3 -3.00 -3.77 -14.57
N HIS A 4 -2.43 -4.69 -13.82
CA HIS A 4 -2.32 -6.09 -14.23
C HIS A 4 -3.59 -6.83 -13.82
N GLU A 5 -4.15 -7.62 -14.72
CA GLU A 5 -5.40 -8.34 -14.50
C GLU A 5 -5.18 -9.84 -14.61
N PHE A 6 -5.74 -10.62 -13.68
CA PHE A 6 -5.66 -12.07 -13.64
C PHE A 6 -7.03 -12.65 -13.32
N GLY A 7 -7.33 -13.86 -13.81
CA GLY A 7 -8.61 -14.53 -13.55
C GLY A 7 -9.81 -13.72 -14.07
N THR A 8 -9.67 -13.08 -15.22
CA THR A 8 -10.68 -12.16 -15.81
C THR A 8 -12.03 -12.81 -16.13
N GLU A 9 -12.10 -14.15 -16.15
CA GLU A 9 -13.34 -14.92 -16.30
C GLU A 9 -14.21 -14.94 -15.04
N ASN A 10 -13.66 -14.53 -13.89
CA ASN A 10 -14.38 -14.54 -12.63
C ASN A 10 -15.17 -13.25 -12.42
N THR A 11 -16.28 -13.34 -11.70
CA THR A 11 -17.20 -12.21 -11.46
C THR A 11 -16.92 -11.43 -10.18
N GLU A 12 -16.36 -12.09 -9.14
CA GLU A 12 -15.96 -11.43 -7.90
C GLU A 12 -14.57 -10.81 -8.06
N ILE A 13 -14.47 -9.51 -7.87
CA ILE A 13 -13.26 -8.72 -8.16
C ILE A 13 -12.54 -8.37 -6.87
N ILE A 14 -11.21 -8.54 -6.84
CA ILE A 14 -10.35 -8.10 -5.74
C ILE A 14 -9.29 -7.14 -6.28
N LEU A 15 -9.17 -5.98 -5.65
CA LEU A 15 -8.08 -5.03 -5.88
C LEU A 15 -6.97 -5.31 -4.85
N LEU A 16 -5.74 -5.61 -5.33
CA LEU A 16 -4.56 -5.88 -4.49
C LEU A 16 -3.54 -4.74 -4.60
N ILE A 17 -3.30 -4.03 -3.51
CA ILE A 17 -2.42 -2.85 -3.48
C ILE A 17 -1.16 -3.17 -2.68
N HIS A 18 -0.01 -3.14 -3.36
CA HIS A 18 1.28 -3.51 -2.76
C HIS A 18 1.80 -2.47 -1.75
N PRO A 19 2.67 -2.87 -0.80
CA PRO A 19 3.32 -1.94 0.12
C PRO A 19 4.36 -1.06 -0.58
N SER A 20 4.96 -0.14 0.15
CA SER A 20 6.11 0.64 -0.32
C SER A 20 7.34 -0.25 -0.54
N VAL A 21 8.25 0.21 -1.38
CA VAL A 21 9.58 -0.40 -1.62
C VAL A 21 9.54 -1.80 -2.25
N VAL A 22 8.38 -2.17 -2.82
CA VAL A 22 8.18 -3.36 -3.65
C VAL A 22 7.35 -2.97 -4.86
N LYS A 23 7.20 -3.87 -5.83
CA LYS A 23 6.38 -3.68 -7.03
C LYS A 23 5.06 -4.48 -6.93
N TRP A 24 4.26 -4.42 -7.99
CA TRP A 24 3.02 -5.20 -8.12
C TRP A 24 3.24 -6.72 -8.00
N ASP A 25 4.42 -7.23 -8.40
CA ASP A 25 4.80 -8.65 -8.31
C ASP A 25 5.05 -9.15 -6.87
N TYR A 26 4.96 -8.28 -5.87
CA TYR A 26 4.86 -8.67 -4.46
C TYR A 26 3.80 -9.76 -4.21
N PHE A 27 2.78 -9.79 -5.06
CA PHE A 27 1.69 -10.77 -4.97
C PHE A 27 1.90 -12.02 -5.83
N GLU A 28 3.06 -12.23 -6.44
CA GLU A 28 3.32 -13.33 -7.39
C GLU A 28 2.96 -14.72 -6.84
N ASN A 29 3.18 -14.95 -5.54
CA ASN A 29 2.87 -16.21 -4.89
C ASN A 29 1.37 -16.35 -4.50
N VAL A 30 0.64 -15.24 -4.44
CA VAL A 30 -0.77 -15.19 -4.04
C VAL A 30 -1.69 -15.20 -5.25
N ILE A 31 -1.29 -14.54 -6.34
CA ILE A 31 -2.05 -14.45 -7.59
C ILE A 31 -2.51 -15.81 -8.09
N PRO A 32 -1.64 -16.86 -8.25
CA PRO A 32 -2.04 -18.16 -8.79
C PRO A 32 -3.05 -18.92 -7.93
N LEU A 33 -3.19 -18.53 -6.67
CA LEU A 33 -4.16 -19.12 -5.75
C LEU A 33 -5.52 -18.45 -5.85
N LEU A 34 -5.51 -17.10 -5.93
CA LEU A 34 -6.73 -16.28 -5.93
C LEU A 34 -7.38 -16.18 -7.32
N GLU A 35 -6.59 -16.13 -8.41
CA GLU A 35 -7.11 -16.01 -9.78
C GLU A 35 -8.03 -17.17 -10.20
N LYS A 36 -7.94 -18.32 -9.52
CA LYS A 36 -8.84 -19.47 -9.73
C LYS A 36 -10.29 -19.16 -9.37
N LYS A 37 -10.53 -18.13 -8.58
CA LYS A 37 -11.85 -17.81 -8.04
C LYS A 37 -12.22 -16.33 -8.22
N TYR A 38 -11.25 -15.45 -8.29
CA TYR A 38 -11.45 -14.01 -8.31
C TYR A 38 -10.80 -13.38 -9.53
N HIS A 39 -11.42 -12.34 -10.06
CA HIS A 39 -10.78 -11.42 -10.98
C HIS A 39 -9.93 -10.46 -10.15
N LEU A 40 -8.61 -10.47 -10.37
CA LEU A 40 -7.65 -9.67 -9.63
C LEU A 40 -7.25 -8.44 -10.42
N LEU A 41 -7.30 -7.28 -9.76
CA LEU A 41 -6.77 -6.02 -10.24
C LEU A 41 -5.52 -5.70 -9.41
N VAL A 42 -4.35 -5.66 -10.03
CA VAL A 42 -3.07 -5.46 -9.34
C VAL A 42 -2.36 -4.24 -9.95
N PRO A 43 -2.49 -3.06 -9.34
CA PRO A 43 -1.86 -1.84 -9.85
C PRO A 43 -0.34 -1.86 -9.66
N ALA A 44 0.40 -1.52 -10.72
CA ALA A 44 1.77 -1.08 -10.64
C ALA A 44 1.78 0.40 -10.27
N LEU A 45 2.06 0.71 -8.99
CA LEU A 45 1.94 2.07 -8.47
C LEU A 45 3.01 3.00 -9.05
N PRO A 46 2.68 4.26 -9.37
CA PRO A 46 3.66 5.25 -9.84
C PRO A 46 4.87 5.35 -8.90
N GLY A 47 6.05 5.42 -9.48
CA GLY A 47 7.32 5.45 -8.77
C GLY A 47 7.87 4.07 -8.37
N TYR A 48 7.04 3.02 -8.46
CA TYR A 48 7.37 1.61 -8.22
C TYR A 48 7.17 0.73 -9.46
N ASP A 49 6.67 1.31 -10.54
CA ASP A 49 6.49 0.66 -11.83
C ASP A 49 7.75 0.84 -12.68
N PHE A 50 8.48 -0.26 -12.96
CA PHE A 50 9.72 -0.22 -13.72
C PHE A 50 9.50 0.02 -15.22
N ASP A 51 8.29 -0.17 -15.69
CA ASP A 51 7.93 0.01 -17.10
C ASP A 51 7.48 1.45 -17.40
N ASN A 52 7.26 2.27 -16.35
CA ASN A 52 6.83 3.66 -16.49
C ASN A 52 7.69 4.60 -15.64
N ASP A 53 8.33 5.55 -16.29
CA ASP A 53 9.08 6.62 -15.62
C ASP A 53 8.11 7.65 -15.00
N SER A 54 7.69 7.37 -13.79
CA SER A 54 6.77 8.21 -13.02
C SER A 54 7.17 8.27 -11.55
N ASP A 55 6.85 9.37 -10.88
CA ASP A 55 7.04 9.49 -9.44
C ASP A 55 5.75 9.15 -8.68
N PHE A 56 5.90 8.59 -7.49
CA PHE A 56 4.82 8.52 -6.51
C PHE A 56 4.33 9.92 -6.15
N THR A 57 3.02 10.09 -6.03
CA THR A 57 2.39 11.38 -5.70
C THR A 57 2.00 11.48 -4.23
N SER A 58 0.91 10.84 -3.86
CA SER A 58 0.42 10.66 -2.48
C SER A 58 -0.56 9.49 -2.43
N VAL A 59 -0.82 8.97 -1.23
CA VAL A 59 -1.81 7.89 -1.05
C VAL A 59 -3.22 8.35 -1.45
N GLU A 60 -3.55 9.64 -1.24
CA GLU A 60 -4.81 10.23 -1.65
C GLU A 60 -4.95 10.26 -3.18
N GLN A 61 -3.92 10.71 -3.88
CA GLN A 61 -3.95 10.78 -5.34
C GLN A 61 -4.04 9.39 -5.96
N ILE A 62 -3.26 8.43 -5.44
CA ILE A 62 -3.33 7.03 -5.90
C ILE A 62 -4.73 6.46 -5.70
N ALA A 63 -5.34 6.66 -4.53
CA ALA A 63 -6.70 6.19 -4.26
C ALA A 63 -7.74 6.83 -5.19
N SER A 64 -7.60 8.14 -5.45
CA SER A 64 -8.44 8.85 -6.41
C SER A 64 -8.30 8.31 -7.83
N ASP A 65 -7.07 8.10 -8.29
CA ASP A 65 -6.78 7.60 -9.63
C ASP A 65 -7.31 6.18 -9.83
N LEU A 66 -7.19 5.31 -8.81
CA LEU A 66 -7.75 3.96 -8.82
C LEU A 66 -9.29 3.99 -8.92
N ASN A 67 -9.94 4.81 -8.10
CA ASN A 67 -11.39 4.97 -8.13
C ASN A 67 -11.89 5.48 -9.49
N VAL A 68 -11.22 6.49 -10.05
CA VAL A 68 -11.56 7.05 -11.37
C VAL A 68 -11.35 6.00 -12.46
N TRP A 69 -10.22 5.28 -12.43
CA TRP A 69 -9.92 4.23 -13.40
C TRP A 69 -10.96 3.12 -13.35
N MET A 70 -11.26 2.57 -12.17
CA MET A 70 -12.26 1.51 -12.02
C MET A 70 -13.64 1.94 -12.56
N LYS A 71 -14.07 3.16 -12.23
CA LYS A 71 -15.32 3.71 -12.73
C LYS A 71 -15.32 3.84 -14.27
N ALA A 72 -14.20 4.28 -14.86
CA ALA A 72 -14.05 4.41 -16.31
C ALA A 72 -14.08 3.06 -17.02
N GLN A 73 -13.58 1.98 -16.38
CA GLN A 73 -13.69 0.60 -16.88
C GLN A 73 -15.09 -0.01 -16.69
N GLY A 74 -16.02 0.70 -16.03
CA GLY A 74 -17.38 0.23 -15.80
C GLY A 74 -17.54 -0.68 -14.57
N TYR A 75 -16.52 -0.78 -13.71
CA TYR A 75 -16.65 -1.50 -12.46
C TYR A 75 -17.60 -0.75 -11.52
N THR A 76 -18.56 -1.46 -10.94
CA THR A 76 -19.56 -0.91 -10.02
C THR A 76 -19.41 -1.46 -8.60
N GLU A 77 -18.81 -2.63 -8.47
CA GLU A 77 -18.65 -3.32 -7.19
C GLU A 77 -17.33 -4.12 -7.16
N LEU A 78 -16.68 -4.12 -6.00
CA LEU A 78 -15.57 -5.01 -5.67
C LEU A 78 -15.97 -5.94 -4.52
N TYR A 79 -15.58 -7.21 -4.62
CA TYR A 79 -15.67 -8.14 -3.48
C TYR A 79 -14.76 -7.69 -2.35
N ALA A 80 -13.51 -7.32 -2.68
CA ALA A 80 -12.60 -6.78 -1.68
C ALA A 80 -11.59 -5.78 -2.28
N VAL A 81 -11.13 -4.86 -1.45
CA VAL A 81 -9.85 -4.18 -1.62
C VAL A 81 -8.92 -4.63 -0.49
N TYR A 82 -7.74 -5.08 -0.86
CA TYR A 82 -6.67 -5.44 0.07
C TYR A 82 -5.47 -4.53 -0.16
N GLY A 83 -4.89 -4.04 0.92
CA GLY A 83 -3.65 -3.27 0.86
C GLY A 83 -2.74 -3.57 2.04
N CYS A 84 -1.46 -3.78 1.75
CA CYS A 84 -0.43 -4.00 2.75
C CYS A 84 0.33 -2.70 3.03
N SER A 85 0.58 -2.37 4.30
CA SER A 85 1.33 -1.17 4.73
C SER A 85 0.81 0.11 4.04
N MET A 86 1.61 0.80 3.21
CA MET A 86 1.18 1.92 2.37
C MET A 86 -0.09 1.59 1.57
N GLY A 87 -0.14 0.39 0.98
CA GLY A 87 -1.31 -0.09 0.24
C GLY A 87 -2.57 -0.14 1.11
N GLY A 88 -2.43 -0.40 2.42
CA GLY A 88 -3.55 -0.37 3.37
C GLY A 88 -4.14 1.02 3.55
N SER A 89 -3.30 2.07 3.59
CA SER A 89 -3.77 3.46 3.62
C SER A 89 -4.49 3.83 2.32
N VAL A 90 -3.97 3.38 1.17
CA VAL A 90 -4.65 3.58 -0.13
C VAL A 90 -5.97 2.82 -0.18
N ALA A 91 -6.03 1.57 0.31
CA ALA A 91 -7.25 0.75 0.34
C ALA A 91 -8.36 1.43 1.16
N LEU A 92 -8.03 1.98 2.33
CA LEU A 92 -8.96 2.76 3.13
C LEU A 92 -9.54 3.95 2.35
N LEU A 93 -8.68 4.74 1.70
CA LEU A 93 -9.11 5.91 0.92
C LEU A 93 -9.93 5.52 -0.32
N VAL A 94 -9.61 4.39 -0.96
CA VAL A 94 -10.43 3.84 -2.05
C VAL A 94 -11.84 3.53 -1.56
N ALA A 95 -11.97 2.90 -0.38
CA ALA A 95 -13.27 2.58 0.20
C ALA A 95 -14.04 3.86 0.62
N LEU A 96 -13.36 4.83 1.23
CA LEU A 96 -13.98 6.10 1.64
C LEU A 96 -14.38 6.99 0.47
N GLY A 97 -13.81 6.77 -0.72
CA GLY A 97 -14.18 7.50 -1.94
C GLY A 97 -15.60 7.21 -2.46
N GLN A 98 -16.22 6.10 -2.09
CA GLN A 98 -17.60 5.70 -2.40
C GLN A 98 -17.98 5.72 -3.90
N LEU A 99 -17.00 5.74 -4.80
CA LEU A 99 -17.26 5.70 -6.25
C LEU A 99 -17.61 4.30 -6.74
N ILE A 100 -17.13 3.28 -6.03
CA ILE A 100 -17.34 1.85 -6.29
C ILE A 100 -17.85 1.23 -4.99
N LYS A 101 -18.85 0.36 -5.06
CA LYS A 101 -19.25 -0.44 -3.92
C LYS A 101 -18.15 -1.43 -3.55
N ILE A 102 -17.78 -1.48 -2.27
CA ILE A 102 -16.75 -2.39 -1.79
C ILE A 102 -17.32 -3.17 -0.60
N LYS A 103 -17.33 -4.49 -0.70
CA LYS A 103 -17.87 -5.36 0.35
C LYS A 103 -16.90 -5.50 1.54
N HIS A 104 -15.61 -5.67 1.26
CA HIS A 104 -14.57 -5.83 2.26
C HIS A 104 -13.38 -4.91 1.96
N CYS A 105 -12.89 -4.17 2.96
CA CYS A 105 -11.63 -3.44 2.90
C CYS A 105 -10.68 -4.05 3.93
N VAL A 106 -9.54 -4.56 3.48
CA VAL A 106 -8.52 -5.17 4.33
C VAL A 106 -7.30 -4.26 4.35
N MET A 107 -6.99 -3.73 5.52
CA MET A 107 -5.76 -3.00 5.81
C MET A 107 -4.81 -3.94 6.55
N ASP A 108 -3.77 -4.41 5.89
CA ASP A 108 -2.76 -5.28 6.46
C ASP A 108 -1.55 -4.44 6.90
N GLY A 109 -1.42 -4.19 8.19
CA GLY A 109 -0.40 -3.32 8.76
C GLY A 109 -0.44 -1.86 8.25
N GLY A 110 -1.57 -1.43 7.68
CA GLY A 110 -1.73 -0.07 7.15
C GLY A 110 -1.69 1.00 8.24
N ILE A 111 -1.10 2.15 7.94
CA ILE A 111 -1.13 3.32 8.82
C ILE A 111 -2.51 3.96 8.70
N THR A 112 -3.16 4.21 9.83
CA THR A 112 -4.44 4.95 9.88
C THR A 112 -4.20 6.45 10.01
N PRO A 113 -5.18 7.30 9.64
CA PRO A 113 -5.00 8.75 9.67
C PRO A 113 -5.15 9.36 11.08
N TYR A 114 -4.88 8.61 12.15
CA TYR A 114 -4.78 9.24 13.46
C TYR A 114 -3.64 10.25 13.45
N GLN A 115 -3.88 11.42 13.99
CA GLN A 115 -2.91 12.50 13.86
C GLN A 115 -1.98 12.60 15.06
N LEU A 116 -0.72 12.33 14.83
CA LEU A 116 0.36 12.78 15.71
C LEU A 116 0.66 14.27 15.44
N PRO A 117 1.27 14.99 16.41
CA PRO A 117 1.73 16.37 16.17
C PRO A 117 2.61 16.44 14.93
N TRP A 118 2.40 17.46 14.10
CA TRP A 118 3.08 17.64 12.82
C TRP A 118 4.61 17.45 12.87
N ILE A 119 5.27 17.97 13.91
CA ILE A 119 6.72 17.81 14.11
C ILE A 119 7.09 16.32 14.22
N VAL A 120 6.30 15.54 14.95
CA VAL A 120 6.56 14.11 15.18
C VAL A 120 6.43 13.34 13.86
N THR A 121 5.38 13.58 13.09
CA THR A 121 5.19 12.92 11.78
C THR A 121 6.30 13.25 10.78
N ARG A 122 6.82 14.48 10.81
CA ARG A 122 7.96 14.88 9.97
C ARG A 122 9.26 14.19 10.37
N PHE A 123 9.50 14.01 11.67
CA PHE A 123 10.66 13.25 12.14
C PHE A 123 10.57 11.76 11.75
N ILE A 124 9.38 11.16 11.86
CA ILE A 124 9.17 9.77 11.42
C ILE A 124 9.43 9.66 9.92
N ALA A 125 8.80 10.50 9.10
CA ALA A 125 8.99 10.49 7.65
C ALA A 125 10.45 10.72 7.25
N LEU A 126 11.15 11.64 7.90
CA LEU A 126 12.57 11.90 7.64
C LEU A 126 13.45 10.71 8.04
N LYS A 127 13.20 10.09 9.19
CA LYS A 127 13.92 8.88 9.63
C LYS A 127 13.77 7.76 8.61
N ASP A 128 12.54 7.47 8.21
CA ASP A 128 12.24 6.39 7.26
C ASP A 128 12.84 6.68 5.87
N TYR A 129 12.73 7.92 5.40
CA TYR A 129 13.38 8.35 4.16
C TYR A 129 14.90 8.17 4.21
N LEU A 130 15.55 8.60 5.29
CA LEU A 130 17.00 8.46 5.43
C LEU A 130 17.42 6.98 5.49
N MET A 131 16.65 6.12 6.18
CA MET A 131 16.88 4.67 6.18
C MET A 131 16.83 4.10 4.77
N MET A 132 15.84 4.48 3.97
CA MET A 132 15.72 4.00 2.58
C MET A 132 16.85 4.53 1.69
N MET A 133 17.25 5.79 1.87
CA MET A 133 18.41 6.36 1.15
C MET A 133 19.72 5.66 1.49
N ILE A 134 19.90 5.27 2.74
CA ILE A 134 21.05 4.46 3.17
C ILE A 134 20.97 3.06 2.54
N GLY A 135 19.82 2.39 2.56
CA GLY A 135 19.61 1.10 1.89
C GLY A 135 19.86 1.16 0.37
N ARG A 136 19.42 2.26 -0.27
CA ARG A 136 19.65 2.51 -1.71
C ARG A 136 21.13 2.56 -2.07
N THR A 137 21.96 3.18 -1.23
CA THR A 137 23.41 3.35 -1.49
C THR A 137 24.25 2.19 -0.99
N GLY A 138 23.90 1.60 0.14
CA GLY A 138 24.63 0.53 0.81
C GLY A 138 24.32 -0.87 0.30
N GLY A 139 23.25 -1.03 -0.47
CA GLY A 139 22.84 -2.31 -1.06
C GLY A 139 22.50 -3.38 -0.03
N VAL A 140 22.50 -4.64 -0.48
CA VAL A 140 22.06 -5.81 0.32
C VAL A 140 22.80 -5.94 1.64
N GLY A 141 24.13 -5.75 1.67
CA GLY A 141 24.90 -5.92 2.89
C GLY A 141 24.57 -4.94 4.02
N LEU A 142 23.97 -3.80 3.71
CA LEU A 142 23.48 -2.87 4.72
C LEU A 142 22.03 -3.20 5.11
N LEU A 143 21.24 -3.66 4.17
CA LEU A 143 19.86 -4.13 4.44
C LEU A 143 19.87 -5.37 5.34
N GLU A 144 20.81 -6.32 5.14
CA GLU A 144 21.00 -7.48 6.02
C GLU A 144 21.28 -7.08 7.49
N LYS A 145 21.92 -5.93 7.71
CA LYS A 145 22.17 -5.42 9.07
C LYS A 145 20.99 -4.67 9.67
N ALA A 146 20.12 -4.13 8.82
CA ALA A 146 18.97 -3.31 9.24
C ALA A 146 17.70 -4.14 9.46
N PHE A 147 17.55 -5.23 8.72
CA PHE A 147 16.41 -6.13 8.82
C PHE A 147 16.81 -7.43 9.53
N ALA A 148 15.91 -7.97 10.34
CA ALA A 148 16.12 -9.27 10.98
C ALA A 148 16.23 -10.36 9.90
N THR A 149 17.36 -11.03 9.83
CA THR A 149 17.69 -11.99 8.76
C THR A 149 16.88 -13.30 8.85
N ASP A 150 16.14 -13.50 9.92
CA ASP A 150 15.29 -14.69 10.10
C ASP A 150 13.98 -14.61 9.31
N GLU A 151 13.57 -13.40 8.88
CA GLU A 151 12.30 -13.15 8.18
C GLU A 151 12.48 -12.91 6.67
N TYR A 152 13.69 -12.54 6.23
CA TYR A 152 13.97 -12.16 4.83
C TYR A 152 15.16 -12.96 4.28
N THR A 153 14.98 -13.48 3.08
CA THR A 153 16.09 -14.11 2.34
C THR A 153 17.00 -13.06 1.70
N LYS A 154 18.17 -13.48 1.22
CA LYS A 154 19.06 -12.58 0.46
C LYS A 154 18.43 -12.11 -0.83
N GLU A 155 17.64 -12.96 -1.46
CA GLU A 155 16.88 -12.68 -2.66
C GLU A 155 15.83 -11.58 -2.41
N ASP A 156 15.12 -11.65 -1.28
CA ASP A 156 14.16 -10.60 -0.87
C ASP A 156 14.86 -9.25 -0.66
N LEU A 157 16.00 -9.26 0.03
CA LEU A 157 16.78 -8.05 0.26
C LEU A 157 17.41 -7.49 -1.02
N GLN A 158 17.80 -8.35 -1.96
CA GLN A 158 18.27 -7.92 -3.28
C GLN A 158 17.13 -7.27 -4.07
N TYR A 159 15.96 -7.88 -4.08
CA TYR A 159 14.76 -7.31 -4.70
C TYR A 159 14.43 -5.91 -4.15
N VAL A 160 14.39 -5.76 -2.82
CA VAL A 160 14.19 -4.45 -2.17
C VAL A 160 15.28 -3.45 -2.58
N ALA A 161 16.56 -3.88 -2.62
CA ALA A 161 17.66 -3.01 -3.04
C ALA A 161 17.51 -2.53 -4.48
N ASP A 162 17.02 -3.38 -5.38
CA ASP A 162 16.82 -3.03 -6.79
C ASP A 162 15.64 -2.06 -6.94
N VAL A 163 14.54 -2.26 -6.20
CA VAL A 163 13.42 -1.31 -6.15
C VAL A 163 13.89 0.06 -5.62
N LEU A 164 14.65 0.08 -4.52
CA LEU A 164 15.19 1.32 -3.95
C LEU A 164 16.08 2.09 -4.93
N ARG A 165 16.90 1.37 -5.74
CA ARG A 165 17.74 2.01 -6.76
C ARG A 165 16.92 2.62 -7.89
N HIS A 166 15.83 1.97 -8.28
CA HIS A 166 14.92 2.47 -9.30
C HIS A 166 14.15 3.70 -8.82
N CYS A 167 13.63 3.69 -7.59
CA CYS A 167 12.86 4.80 -7.05
C CYS A 167 13.64 6.11 -7.02
N SER A 168 13.03 7.20 -7.49
CA SER A 168 13.59 8.52 -7.30
C SER A 168 13.61 8.93 -5.81
N SER A 169 14.52 9.82 -5.43
CA SER A 169 14.51 10.39 -4.06
C SER A 169 13.18 11.09 -3.74
N LYS A 170 12.52 11.62 -4.76
CA LYS A 170 11.21 12.28 -4.66
C LYS A 170 10.10 11.28 -4.39
N THR A 171 10.11 10.11 -5.05
CA THR A 171 9.21 8.99 -4.76
C THR A 171 9.36 8.54 -3.31
N LEU A 172 10.59 8.25 -2.86
CA LEU A 172 10.84 7.80 -1.49
C LEU A 172 10.37 8.82 -0.46
N TRP A 173 10.70 10.10 -0.64
CA TRP A 173 10.23 11.15 0.28
C TRP A 173 8.71 11.23 0.34
N ARG A 174 8.05 11.32 -0.81
CA ARG A 174 6.60 11.45 -0.91
C ARG A 174 5.86 10.26 -0.33
N THR A 175 6.38 9.05 -0.50
CA THR A 175 5.80 7.84 0.07
C THR A 175 5.72 7.94 1.60
N PHE A 176 6.85 8.17 2.26
CA PHE A 176 6.87 8.21 3.73
C PHE A 176 6.18 9.44 4.30
N ASP A 177 6.31 10.58 3.62
CA ASP A 177 5.60 11.79 4.02
C ASP A 177 4.09 11.61 3.90
N SER A 178 3.60 11.10 2.79
CA SER A 178 2.17 10.89 2.54
C SER A 178 1.58 9.85 3.50
N CYS A 179 2.22 8.68 3.67
CA CYS A 179 1.72 7.64 4.57
C CYS A 179 1.54 8.12 6.02
N ASN A 180 2.43 9.02 6.48
CA ASN A 180 2.37 9.54 7.84
C ASN A 180 1.47 10.79 8.00
N ASN A 181 0.98 11.38 6.91
CA ASN A 181 0.29 12.67 6.93
C ASN A 181 -0.98 12.72 6.09
N TYR A 182 -1.43 11.62 5.51
CA TYR A 182 -2.62 11.63 4.68
C TYR A 182 -3.88 11.97 5.48
N LYS A 183 -4.89 12.42 4.77
CA LYS A 183 -6.17 12.82 5.34
C LYS A 183 -7.30 11.99 4.75
N VAL A 184 -8.26 11.70 5.59
CA VAL A 184 -9.57 11.21 5.17
C VAL A 184 -10.51 12.38 4.91
N PRO A 185 -11.61 12.18 4.15
CA PRO A 185 -12.66 13.19 4.01
C PRO A 185 -13.16 13.68 5.38
N ASP A 186 -13.47 14.97 5.48
CA ASP A 186 -14.08 15.55 6.68
C ASP A 186 -15.40 16.22 6.29
N PRO A 187 -16.56 15.75 6.80
CA PRO A 187 -16.72 14.61 7.73
C PRO A 187 -16.39 13.26 7.08
N VAL A 188 -15.94 12.30 7.87
CA VAL A 188 -15.73 10.91 7.41
C VAL A 188 -17.07 10.34 6.95
N PRO A 189 -17.18 9.86 5.71
CA PRO A 189 -18.44 9.32 5.22
C PRO A 189 -18.78 7.98 5.89
N THR A 190 -20.05 7.73 6.13
CA THR A 190 -20.52 6.39 6.51
C THR A 190 -20.45 5.47 5.30
N ILE A 191 -19.83 4.31 5.45
CA ILE A 191 -19.67 3.29 4.40
C ILE A 191 -20.28 1.96 4.84
N ASP A 192 -20.83 1.22 3.89
CA ASP A 192 -21.35 -0.15 4.13
C ASP A 192 -20.23 -1.22 4.04
N THR A 193 -19.01 -0.79 3.73
CA THR A 193 -17.82 -1.65 3.60
C THR A 193 -17.43 -2.22 4.95
N LYS A 194 -17.20 -3.53 5.03
CA LYS A 194 -16.62 -4.16 6.22
C LYS A 194 -15.13 -3.89 6.26
N LEU A 195 -14.68 -3.12 7.25
CA LEU A 195 -13.26 -2.89 7.50
C LEU A 195 -12.66 -4.05 8.28
N HIS A 196 -11.50 -4.52 7.82
CA HIS A 196 -10.67 -5.52 8.48
C HIS A 196 -9.28 -4.93 8.67
N TYR A 197 -8.80 -4.92 9.89
CA TYR A 197 -7.44 -4.49 10.19
C TYR A 197 -6.62 -5.71 10.63
N TRP A 198 -5.63 -6.08 9.81
CA TRP A 198 -4.75 -7.22 10.06
C TRP A 198 -3.41 -6.73 10.58
N TYR A 199 -2.86 -7.45 11.53
CA TYR A 199 -1.52 -7.20 12.10
C TYR A 199 -1.01 -8.48 12.74
N THR A 200 0.31 -8.61 12.88
CA THR A 200 0.92 -9.74 13.57
C THR A 200 0.87 -9.55 15.09
N ASN A 201 0.92 -10.66 15.84
CA ASN A 201 0.93 -10.61 17.30
C ASN A 201 2.11 -9.76 17.84
N GLY A 202 3.22 -9.71 17.12
CA GLY A 202 4.39 -8.87 17.48
C GLY A 202 4.13 -7.37 17.33
N GLU A 203 3.26 -6.97 16.42
CA GLU A 203 2.97 -5.56 16.12
C GLU A 203 1.86 -4.95 16.98
N GLU A 204 1.14 -5.72 17.81
CA GLU A 204 -0.03 -5.23 18.54
C GLU A 204 0.24 -3.95 19.33
N LYS A 205 1.41 -3.83 19.95
CA LYS A 205 1.78 -2.63 20.73
C LYS A 205 2.00 -1.42 19.84
N GLU A 206 2.64 -1.60 18.71
CA GLU A 206 2.95 -0.54 17.74
C GLU A 206 1.68 -0.07 17.05
N ARG A 207 0.77 -1.00 16.74
CA ARG A 207 -0.52 -0.74 16.06
C ARG A 207 -1.66 -0.31 16.99
N LYS A 208 -1.39 -0.13 18.28
CA LYS A 208 -2.44 0.19 19.28
C LYS A 208 -3.30 1.40 18.88
N GLN A 209 -2.70 2.44 18.31
CA GLN A 209 -3.42 3.65 17.91
C GLN A 209 -4.21 3.41 16.62
N ASP A 210 -3.64 2.68 15.67
CA ASP A 210 -4.34 2.29 14.45
C ASP A 210 -5.57 1.42 14.76
N ILE A 211 -5.41 0.43 15.66
CA ILE A 211 -6.50 -0.43 16.13
C ILE A 211 -7.61 0.41 16.82
N ALA A 212 -7.22 1.38 17.64
CA ALA A 212 -8.18 2.27 18.30
C ALA A 212 -8.94 3.13 17.30
N TYR A 213 -8.25 3.67 16.31
CA TYR A 213 -8.86 4.47 15.23
C TYR A 213 -9.90 3.68 14.43
N ILE A 214 -9.55 2.45 14.03
CA ILE A 214 -10.48 1.60 13.25
C ILE A 214 -11.72 1.20 14.05
N LYS A 215 -11.64 1.18 15.38
CA LYS A 215 -12.76 0.85 16.28
C LYS A 215 -13.64 2.05 16.64
N SER A 216 -13.19 3.28 16.37
CA SER A 216 -13.93 4.50 16.68
C SER A 216 -14.93 4.86 15.59
#